data_6c966a14524bd7a080ddf008609dc076
#
_entry.id   6c966a14524bd7a080ddf008609dc076
#
_cell.length_a   1.000
_cell.length_b   1.000
_cell.length_c   1.000
_cell.angle_alpha   90.00
_cell.angle_beta   90.00
_cell.angle_gamma   90.00
#
_symmetry.space_group_name_H-M   'P 1'
#
loop_
_entity.id
_entity.type
_entity.pdbx_description
1 polymer ?
#
loop_
_entity_poly.entity_id
_entity_poly.type
_entity_poly.pdbx_seq_one_letter_code
_entity_poly.pdbx_strand_id
1 'polypeptide(L)'
;MQRRFYLFLLVTILYSCTALSQGSSAGNPVIYADVPDMSMIRVGDTYYMSSTTMHMAPGVPIMKSKDLVNWELVNYCYDILADVDALNLNNGKNAYGSGTWASCIRYHNNMYYVSTFSSTTGKTYIYATEDIEKGPWKTVTFTPSYHDHTVFFDDDGRIYIIWGGGKLHIAELKPDLSGIKEGTERIFIENASAPSGDNVGLPAEGSQLFKVNGKYYLFNITWPRGGMRTVVIHRADNINGPWEGRVALQDKGVAQGGLIDTPDGRWFAYLFRDNGAVGRIPYLVPVKWEDGWPVLGINGK
;
A
#
# COMPACT_ATOMS: atom_id res chain seq x y z
N MET A 1 -69.67 -52.40 9.43
CA MET A 1 -68.43 -51.79 10.02
C MET A 1 -67.50 -51.30 8.93
N GLN A 2 -67.59 -50.03 8.54
CA GLN A 2 -66.73 -49.40 7.52
C GLN A 2 -65.65 -48.64 8.24
N ARG A 3 -64.35 -49.04 8.05
CA ARG A 3 -63.15 -48.32 8.53
C ARG A 3 -62.79 -47.27 7.48
N ARG A 4 -62.92 -45.99 7.83
CA ARG A 4 -62.41 -44.88 7.05
C ARG A 4 -60.89 -44.70 7.35
N PHE A 5 -60.04 -44.87 6.33
CA PHE A 5 -58.62 -44.49 6.37
C PHE A 5 -58.49 -43.01 6.04
N TYR A 6 -57.97 -42.23 6.96
CA TYR A 6 -57.52 -40.86 6.70
C TYR A 6 -56.08 -40.87 6.26
N LEU A 7 -55.84 -40.43 5.04
CA LEU A 7 -54.52 -40.23 4.47
C LEU A 7 -54.03 -38.84 4.86
N PHE A 8 -53.07 -38.74 5.77
CA PHE A 8 -52.39 -37.47 6.09
C PHE A 8 -51.33 -37.20 5.04
N LEU A 9 -51.55 -36.18 4.21
CA LEU A 9 -50.58 -35.68 3.24
C LEU A 9 -49.65 -34.71 3.97
N LEU A 10 -48.38 -35.12 4.23
CA LEU A 10 -47.36 -34.27 4.80
C LEU A 10 -46.78 -33.44 3.67
N VAL A 11 -47.14 -32.16 3.57
CA VAL A 11 -46.51 -31.20 2.65
C VAL A 11 -45.25 -30.62 3.31
N THR A 12 -44.11 -31.13 2.97
CA THR A 12 -42.82 -30.55 3.35
C THR A 12 -42.53 -29.34 2.44
N ILE A 13 -42.73 -28.13 2.98
CA ILE A 13 -42.29 -26.89 2.31
C ILE A 13 -40.79 -26.76 2.51
N LEU A 14 -40.00 -27.06 1.48
CA LEU A 14 -38.58 -26.73 1.40
C LEU A 14 -38.44 -25.21 1.21
N TYR A 15 -38.14 -24.50 2.27
CA TYR A 15 -37.67 -23.13 2.19
C TYR A 15 -36.22 -23.17 1.67
N SER A 16 -36.05 -22.94 0.37
CA SER A 16 -34.74 -22.60 -0.18
C SER A 16 -34.38 -21.20 0.31
N CYS A 17 -33.60 -21.12 1.39
CA CYS A 17 -32.90 -19.89 1.73
C CYS A 17 -31.87 -19.62 0.62
N THR A 18 -32.26 -18.89 -0.41
CA THR A 18 -31.30 -18.16 -1.23
C THR A 18 -30.70 -17.09 -0.32
N ALA A 19 -29.51 -17.36 0.21
CA ALA A 19 -28.69 -16.33 0.79
C ALA A 19 -28.38 -15.33 -0.35
N LEU A 20 -29.17 -14.27 -0.43
CA LEU A 20 -28.78 -13.09 -1.16
C LEU A 20 -27.47 -12.63 -0.51
N SER A 21 -26.35 -12.89 -1.18
CA SER A 21 -25.12 -12.19 -0.91
C SER A 21 -25.45 -10.70 -1.08
N GLN A 22 -25.75 -10.04 0.04
CA GLN A 22 -25.68 -8.59 0.08
C GLN A 22 -24.24 -8.25 -0.23
N GLY A 23 -23.96 -7.91 -1.48
CA GLY A 23 -22.74 -7.22 -1.84
C GLY A 23 -22.68 -6.01 -0.94
N SER A 24 -21.84 -6.07 0.10
CA SER A 24 -21.55 -4.91 0.92
C SER A 24 -21.03 -3.85 -0.04
N SER A 25 -21.83 -2.82 -0.30
CA SER A 25 -21.30 -1.61 -0.91
C SER A 25 -20.27 -1.10 0.08
N ALA A 26 -18.97 -1.28 -0.26
CA ALA A 26 -17.90 -0.76 0.55
C ALA A 26 -18.12 0.74 0.69
N GLY A 27 -18.58 1.16 1.86
CA GLY A 27 -18.72 2.57 2.17
C GLY A 27 -17.34 3.15 2.45
N ASN A 28 -16.92 4.19 1.72
CA ASN A 28 -15.76 4.97 2.11
C ASN A 28 -16.10 5.88 3.32
N PRO A 29 -15.16 6.05 4.26
CA PRO A 29 -13.84 5.41 4.33
C PRO A 29 -13.94 3.93 4.74
N VAL A 30 -12.98 3.10 4.29
CA VAL A 30 -12.97 1.66 4.65
C VAL A 30 -12.56 1.41 6.10
N ILE A 31 -11.75 2.31 6.68
CA ILE A 31 -11.40 2.33 8.11
C ILE A 31 -11.50 3.78 8.57
N TYR A 32 -12.27 4.04 9.65
CA TYR A 32 -12.35 5.37 10.24
C TYR A 32 -11.36 5.51 11.39
N ALA A 33 -10.08 5.41 11.06
CA ALA A 33 -8.93 5.56 11.97
C ALA A 33 -7.71 6.06 11.21
N ASP A 34 -6.68 6.50 11.93
CA ASP A 34 -5.39 6.88 11.35
C ASP A 34 -4.64 5.65 10.85
N VAL A 35 -4.58 5.47 9.54
CA VAL A 35 -3.86 4.38 8.84
C VAL A 35 -3.04 5.02 7.73
N PRO A 36 -1.96 5.73 8.07
CA PRO A 36 -1.22 6.52 7.10
C PRO A 36 -0.30 5.68 6.23
N ASP A 37 -0.01 6.18 5.03
CA ASP A 37 1.04 5.74 4.12
C ASP A 37 1.00 4.22 3.86
N MET A 38 -0.21 3.71 3.64
CA MET A 38 -0.46 2.30 3.48
C MET A 38 0.03 1.74 2.16
N SER A 39 0.39 0.47 2.19
CA SER A 39 0.68 -0.36 1.03
C SER A 39 -0.11 -1.66 1.13
N MET A 40 -0.66 -2.15 0.01
CA MET A 40 -1.50 -3.35 0.00
C MET A 40 -1.01 -4.39 -1.01
N ILE A 41 -1.22 -5.66 -0.67
CA ILE A 41 -1.06 -6.80 -1.57
C ILE A 41 -2.25 -7.75 -1.44
N ARG A 42 -2.47 -8.55 -2.49
CA ARG A 42 -3.36 -9.70 -2.46
C ARG A 42 -2.53 -10.98 -2.60
N VAL A 43 -2.79 -11.95 -1.73
CA VAL A 43 -2.20 -13.29 -1.81
C VAL A 43 -3.34 -14.31 -1.79
N GLY A 44 -3.60 -14.92 -2.93
CA GLY A 44 -4.79 -15.74 -3.13
C GLY A 44 -6.07 -14.93 -3.00
N ASP A 45 -6.90 -15.27 -2.02
CA ASP A 45 -8.15 -14.60 -1.67
C ASP A 45 -8.04 -13.66 -0.47
N THR A 46 -6.82 -13.39 -0.01
CA THR A 46 -6.55 -12.60 1.19
C THR A 46 -5.79 -11.34 0.84
N TYR A 47 -6.20 -10.24 1.45
CA TYR A 47 -5.55 -8.94 1.34
C TYR A 47 -4.76 -8.66 2.60
N TYR A 48 -3.56 -8.14 2.42
CA TYR A 48 -2.73 -7.64 3.51
C TYR A 48 -2.37 -6.19 3.25
N MET A 49 -2.38 -5.41 4.32
CA MET A 49 -2.04 -4.00 4.31
C MET A 49 -0.99 -3.73 5.37
N SER A 50 0.08 -3.06 5.00
CA SER A 50 1.01 -2.43 5.92
C SER A 50 0.73 -0.94 6.00
N SER A 51 1.01 -0.33 7.13
CA SER A 51 0.90 1.10 7.38
C SER A 51 2.03 1.55 8.30
N THR A 52 1.96 2.75 8.81
CA THR A 52 2.89 3.24 9.82
C THR A 52 2.12 3.79 11.02
N THR A 53 2.76 3.85 12.17
CA THR A 53 2.24 4.57 13.32
C THR A 53 2.78 5.99 13.39
N MET A 54 3.84 6.31 12.65
CA MET A 54 4.63 7.54 12.75
C MET A 54 5.12 7.83 14.18
N HIS A 55 5.03 6.85 15.05
CA HIS A 55 5.41 6.92 16.45
C HIS A 55 6.51 5.90 16.76
N MET A 56 6.60 5.44 17.99
CA MET A 56 7.73 4.65 18.44
C MET A 56 7.56 3.15 18.19
N ALA A 57 6.72 2.49 19.01
CA ALA A 57 6.60 1.04 19.05
C ALA A 57 5.23 0.61 19.61
N PRO A 58 4.71 -0.58 19.24
CA PRO A 58 5.21 -1.43 18.16
C PRO A 58 4.93 -0.78 16.80
N GLY A 59 5.60 -1.26 15.73
CA GLY A 59 5.48 -0.63 14.42
C GLY A 59 5.49 -1.55 13.24
N VAL A 60 5.19 -0.95 12.21
CA VAL A 60 4.54 -1.31 10.96
C VAL A 60 3.41 -2.29 11.22
N PRO A 61 2.20 -1.79 11.55
CA PRO A 61 1.03 -2.65 11.73
C PRO A 61 0.71 -3.37 10.43
N ILE A 62 0.37 -4.66 10.56
CA ILE A 62 -0.09 -5.52 9.47
C ILE A 62 -1.57 -5.80 9.68
N MET A 63 -2.37 -5.43 8.71
CA MET A 63 -3.79 -5.68 8.70
C MET A 63 -4.15 -6.68 7.61
N LYS A 64 -5.23 -7.44 7.83
CA LYS A 64 -5.73 -8.50 6.95
C LYS A 64 -7.20 -8.26 6.64
N SER A 65 -7.61 -8.58 5.42
CA SER A 65 -9.01 -8.58 4.99
C SER A 65 -9.28 -9.68 3.97
N LYS A 66 -10.54 -10.11 3.88
CA LYS A 66 -11.04 -11.00 2.81
C LYS A 66 -11.88 -10.26 1.76
N ASP A 67 -12.25 -9.02 2.03
CA ASP A 67 -13.21 -8.27 1.22
C ASP A 67 -12.84 -6.81 0.97
N LEU A 68 -11.64 -6.37 1.42
CA LEU A 68 -11.14 -4.98 1.39
C LEU A 68 -11.94 -3.99 2.27
N VAL A 69 -12.93 -4.46 3.01
CA VAL A 69 -13.83 -3.63 3.83
C VAL A 69 -13.64 -3.91 5.32
N ASN A 70 -13.62 -5.19 5.68
CA ASN A 70 -13.46 -5.63 7.06
C ASN A 70 -11.98 -5.97 7.30
N TRP A 71 -11.32 -5.16 8.11
CA TRP A 71 -9.90 -5.25 8.39
C TRP A 71 -9.63 -5.67 9.82
N GLU A 72 -8.70 -6.57 10.01
CA GLU A 72 -8.21 -7.08 11.28
C GLU A 72 -6.72 -6.78 11.42
N LEU A 73 -6.31 -6.21 12.55
CA LEU A 73 -4.89 -6.06 12.90
C LEU A 73 -4.37 -7.44 13.34
N VAL A 74 -3.41 -8.00 12.61
CA VAL A 74 -2.93 -9.36 12.84
C VAL A 74 -1.51 -9.43 13.37
N ASN A 75 -0.66 -8.42 13.08
CA ASN A 75 0.74 -8.44 13.49
C ASN A 75 1.36 -7.04 13.47
N TYR A 76 2.60 -6.95 13.97
CA TYR A 76 3.53 -5.84 13.80
C TYR A 76 4.87 -6.37 13.32
N CYS A 77 5.62 -5.57 12.54
CA CYS A 77 6.94 -5.98 12.07
C CYS A 77 8.01 -5.96 13.16
N TYR A 78 7.82 -5.15 14.20
CA TYR A 78 8.72 -5.05 15.34
C TYR A 78 7.99 -4.58 16.60
N ASP A 79 8.49 -5.01 17.76
CA ASP A 79 8.07 -4.49 19.07
C ASP A 79 8.85 -3.23 19.43
N ILE A 80 10.14 -3.22 19.17
CA ILE A 80 11.06 -2.09 19.38
C ILE A 80 11.89 -1.91 18.12
N LEU A 81 11.87 -0.70 17.55
CA LEU A 81 12.60 -0.41 16.30
C LEU A 81 14.12 -0.41 16.51
N ALA A 82 14.59 0.25 17.56
CA ALA A 82 16.00 0.35 17.93
C ALA A 82 16.14 0.76 19.40
N ASP A 83 17.23 0.32 20.04
CA ASP A 83 17.55 0.67 21.41
C ASP A 83 18.24 2.04 21.47
N VAL A 84 17.43 3.09 21.39
CA VAL A 84 17.84 4.49 21.55
C VAL A 84 16.87 5.24 22.46
N ASP A 85 17.37 6.19 23.23
CA ASP A 85 16.60 6.93 24.24
C ASP A 85 15.25 7.47 23.72
N ALA A 86 15.26 8.09 22.53
CA ALA A 86 14.07 8.72 21.98
C ALA A 86 12.96 7.69 21.62
N LEU A 87 13.34 6.51 21.17
CA LEU A 87 12.40 5.43 20.83
C LEU A 87 11.95 4.65 22.08
N ASN A 88 12.74 4.66 23.15
CA ASN A 88 12.45 4.00 24.42
C ASN A 88 11.86 4.95 25.49
N LEU A 89 11.59 6.21 25.15
CA LEU A 89 11.12 7.26 26.07
C LEU A 89 12.04 7.47 27.28
N ASN A 90 13.34 7.22 27.12
CA ASN A 90 14.32 7.39 28.17
C ASN A 90 14.86 8.84 28.23
N ASN A 91 15.33 9.25 29.39
CA ASN A 91 16.01 10.53 29.59
C ASN A 91 15.20 11.77 29.11
N GLY A 92 13.86 11.70 29.23
CA GLY A 92 12.95 12.77 28.77
C GLY A 92 12.87 12.95 27.25
N LYS A 93 13.44 12.05 26.45
CA LYS A 93 13.38 12.07 24.99
C LYS A 93 12.17 11.30 24.49
N ASN A 94 11.72 11.64 23.28
CA ASN A 94 10.69 10.92 22.55
C ASN A 94 10.92 11.00 21.04
N ALA A 95 10.24 10.14 20.29
CA ALA A 95 10.24 10.12 18.83
C ALA A 95 8.80 10.15 18.28
N TYR A 96 7.88 10.84 18.96
CA TYR A 96 6.52 11.01 18.45
C TYR A 96 6.54 11.70 17.08
N GLY A 97 5.90 11.08 16.09
CA GLY A 97 5.94 11.52 14.70
C GLY A 97 7.29 11.27 13.98
N SER A 98 8.25 10.63 14.62
CA SER A 98 9.61 10.41 14.13
C SER A 98 10.07 8.95 14.28
N GLY A 99 9.15 8.01 14.40
CA GLY A 99 9.42 6.56 14.33
C GLY A 99 9.68 6.09 12.92
N THR A 100 8.98 5.03 12.48
CA THR A 100 8.98 4.62 11.08
C THR A 100 7.88 5.36 10.31
N TRP A 101 8.18 5.71 9.06
CA TRP A 101 7.26 6.37 8.16
C TRP A 101 6.75 5.38 7.10
N ALA A 102 6.44 5.86 5.88
CA ALA A 102 5.81 5.08 4.83
C ALA A 102 6.37 3.66 4.70
N SER A 103 5.47 2.70 4.52
CA SER A 103 5.82 1.30 4.35
C SER A 103 5.48 0.80 2.95
N CYS A 104 6.16 -0.26 2.55
CA CYS A 104 5.90 -0.99 1.32
C CYS A 104 5.83 -2.48 1.63
N ILE A 105 4.71 -3.13 1.30
CA ILE A 105 4.53 -4.57 1.44
C ILE A 105 4.60 -5.26 0.09
N ARG A 106 5.28 -6.43 0.04
CA ARG A 106 5.41 -7.27 -1.16
C ARG A 106 5.30 -8.75 -0.79
N TYR A 107 4.88 -9.55 -1.77
CA TYR A 107 4.91 -11.01 -1.68
C TYR A 107 5.67 -11.56 -2.90
N HIS A 108 6.71 -12.32 -2.65
CA HIS A 108 7.54 -12.89 -3.69
C HIS A 108 8.14 -14.21 -3.23
N ASN A 109 8.08 -15.25 -4.08
CA ASN A 109 8.65 -16.58 -3.80
C ASN A 109 8.23 -17.14 -2.43
N ASN A 110 6.93 -17.11 -2.11
CA ASN A 110 6.34 -17.59 -0.85
C ASN A 110 6.83 -16.86 0.41
N MET A 111 7.39 -15.68 0.25
CA MET A 111 7.85 -14.82 1.33
C MET A 111 7.14 -13.48 1.30
N TYR A 112 6.79 -12.96 2.45
CA TYR A 112 6.31 -11.60 2.64
C TYR A 112 7.48 -10.70 3.00
N TYR A 113 7.50 -9.52 2.40
CA TYR A 113 8.49 -8.48 2.65
C TYR A 113 7.78 -7.19 3.01
N VAL A 114 8.22 -6.55 4.08
CA VAL A 114 7.76 -5.23 4.48
C VAL A 114 8.96 -4.34 4.65
N SER A 115 8.98 -3.22 3.95
CA SER A 115 10.05 -2.24 4.09
C SER A 115 9.54 -0.91 4.61
N THR A 116 10.37 -0.22 5.37
CA THR A 116 10.11 1.12 5.93
C THR A 116 11.43 1.82 6.22
N PHE A 117 11.36 3.06 6.65
CA PHE A 117 12.54 3.84 7.03
C PHE A 117 12.29 4.68 8.28
N SER A 118 13.36 5.09 8.92
CA SER A 118 13.29 6.03 10.05
C SER A 118 14.43 7.03 9.99
N SER A 119 14.09 8.30 9.94
CA SER A 119 15.08 9.39 10.01
C SER A 119 15.74 9.47 11.40
N THR A 120 15.03 9.08 12.48
CA THR A 120 15.57 9.03 13.82
C THR A 120 16.77 8.09 13.95
N THR A 121 16.74 6.96 13.23
CA THR A 121 17.84 5.98 13.21
C THR A 121 18.76 6.15 12.00
N GLY A 122 18.36 6.93 10.98
CA GLY A 122 19.07 7.08 9.71
C GLY A 122 19.11 5.82 8.88
N LYS A 123 18.17 4.89 9.07
CA LYS A 123 18.18 3.55 8.46
C LYS A 123 16.92 3.24 7.65
N THR A 124 17.13 2.39 6.66
CA THR A 124 16.09 1.63 5.97
C THR A 124 16.02 0.23 6.59
N TYR A 125 14.81 -0.28 6.72
CA TYR A 125 14.49 -1.57 7.33
C TYR A 125 13.74 -2.42 6.32
N ILE A 126 14.09 -3.71 6.22
CA ILE A 126 13.34 -4.72 5.47
C ILE A 126 13.10 -5.90 6.39
N TYR A 127 11.84 -6.24 6.57
CA TYR A 127 11.35 -7.37 7.35
C TYR A 127 10.88 -8.44 6.38
N ALA A 128 11.28 -9.69 6.60
CA ALA A 128 10.88 -10.83 5.79
C ALA A 128 10.34 -11.98 6.65
N THR A 129 9.27 -12.64 6.22
CA THR A 129 8.66 -13.78 6.90
C THR A 129 7.90 -14.68 5.93
N GLU A 130 7.79 -15.96 6.24
CA GLU A 130 6.89 -16.90 5.56
C GLU A 130 5.45 -16.79 6.08
N ASP A 131 5.26 -16.38 7.34
CA ASP A 131 3.95 -16.21 7.98
C ASP A 131 3.77 -14.76 8.45
N ILE A 132 3.06 -13.98 7.65
CA ILE A 132 2.84 -12.55 7.92
C ILE A 132 1.97 -12.30 9.15
N GLU A 133 1.11 -13.26 9.52
CA GLU A 133 0.20 -13.14 10.65
C GLU A 133 0.86 -13.47 12.00
N LYS A 134 1.95 -14.27 11.98
CA LYS A 134 2.60 -14.76 13.22
C LYS A 134 4.09 -14.48 13.29
N GLY A 135 4.74 -14.20 12.15
CA GLY A 135 6.20 -14.14 12.09
C GLY A 135 6.85 -15.53 12.19
N PRO A 136 8.08 -15.66 12.68
CA PRO A 136 8.93 -14.55 13.10
C PRO A 136 9.42 -13.71 11.92
N TRP A 137 9.77 -12.46 12.19
CA TRP A 137 10.36 -11.58 11.20
C TRP A 137 11.89 -11.68 11.19
N LYS A 138 12.46 -11.90 10.03
CA LYS A 138 13.89 -11.68 9.78
C LYS A 138 14.07 -10.23 9.37
N THR A 139 14.89 -9.48 10.10
CA THR A 139 15.13 -8.06 9.86
C THR A 139 16.48 -7.84 9.22
N VAL A 140 16.50 -7.06 8.16
CA VAL A 140 17.72 -6.53 7.53
C VAL A 140 17.65 -5.00 7.58
N THR A 141 18.79 -4.36 7.91
CA THR A 141 18.87 -2.90 7.99
C THR A 141 20.11 -2.39 7.28
N PHE A 142 19.99 -1.23 6.65
CA PHE A 142 21.11 -0.54 6.02
C PHE A 142 20.93 0.98 6.02
N THR A 143 21.95 1.72 5.71
CA THR A 143 21.96 3.19 5.60
C THR A 143 22.09 3.59 4.12
N PRO A 144 21.58 4.79 3.75
CA PRO A 144 20.79 5.75 4.57
C PRO A 144 19.33 5.32 4.74
N SER A 145 18.54 6.17 5.42
CA SER A 145 17.08 6.09 5.41
C SER A 145 16.56 6.61 4.07
N TYR A 146 16.10 5.72 3.21
CA TYR A 146 15.53 6.10 1.91
C TYR A 146 14.08 6.56 2.07
N HIS A 147 13.84 7.86 1.84
CA HIS A 147 12.54 8.49 2.03
C HIS A 147 11.48 7.95 1.08
N ASP A 148 10.33 7.55 1.61
CA ASP A 148 9.12 7.10 0.89
C ASP A 148 9.42 6.09 -0.22
N HIS A 149 10.28 5.13 0.11
CA HIS A 149 10.72 4.15 -0.87
C HIS A 149 9.69 3.04 -1.12
N THR A 150 9.80 2.45 -2.28
CA THR A 150 9.16 1.18 -2.62
C THR A 150 10.22 0.14 -2.98
N VAL A 151 10.03 -1.09 -2.51
CA VAL A 151 10.81 -2.26 -2.98
C VAL A 151 10.00 -2.96 -4.06
N PHE A 152 10.65 -3.38 -5.12
CA PHE A 152 10.02 -4.06 -6.25
C PHE A 152 10.84 -5.27 -6.70
N PHE A 153 10.20 -6.43 -6.74
CA PHE A 153 10.76 -7.66 -7.28
C PHE A 153 10.31 -7.79 -8.73
N ASP A 154 11.25 -7.70 -9.66
CA ASP A 154 10.93 -7.78 -11.09
C ASP A 154 11.00 -9.24 -11.60
N ASP A 155 10.36 -9.51 -12.73
CA ASP A 155 10.28 -10.84 -13.34
C ASP A 155 11.66 -11.34 -13.83
N ASP A 156 12.62 -10.45 -14.01
CA ASP A 156 14.00 -10.78 -14.40
C ASP A 156 14.88 -11.21 -13.21
N GLY A 157 14.30 -11.30 -12.02
CA GLY A 157 14.95 -11.70 -10.77
C GLY A 157 15.74 -10.59 -10.07
N ARG A 158 15.73 -9.36 -10.60
CA ARG A 158 16.33 -8.19 -9.94
C ARG A 158 15.35 -7.61 -8.91
N ILE A 159 15.91 -7.08 -7.83
CA ILE A 159 15.18 -6.41 -6.78
C ILE A 159 15.56 -4.94 -6.83
N TYR A 160 14.57 -4.07 -6.93
CA TYR A 160 14.79 -2.63 -7.01
C TYR A 160 14.29 -1.93 -5.76
N ILE A 161 14.95 -0.82 -5.41
CA ILE A 161 14.46 0.19 -4.48
C ILE A 161 14.32 1.51 -5.25
N ILE A 162 13.15 2.17 -5.11
CA ILE A 162 12.86 3.48 -5.71
C ILE A 162 12.52 4.43 -4.58
N TRP A 163 13.09 5.65 -4.60
CA TRP A 163 12.89 6.65 -3.55
C TRP A 163 13.06 8.08 -4.07
N GLY A 164 12.72 9.04 -3.23
CA GLY A 164 12.99 10.45 -3.46
C GLY A 164 11.73 11.31 -3.47
N GLY A 165 11.93 12.60 -3.70
CA GLY A 165 10.88 13.61 -3.80
C GLY A 165 11.10 14.52 -5.01
N GLY A 166 10.19 14.52 -5.97
CA GLY A 166 10.29 15.20 -7.26
C GLY A 166 11.27 14.51 -8.22
N LYS A 167 12.54 14.57 -7.93
CA LYS A 167 13.56 13.72 -8.57
C LYS A 167 13.57 12.36 -7.87
N LEU A 168 13.23 11.33 -8.63
CA LEU A 168 13.21 9.95 -8.13
C LEU A 168 14.45 9.20 -8.56
N HIS A 169 14.94 8.37 -7.65
CA HIS A 169 16.09 7.51 -7.84
C HIS A 169 15.66 6.04 -7.85
N ILE A 170 16.44 5.20 -8.49
CA ILE A 170 16.32 3.75 -8.46
C ILE A 170 17.69 3.12 -8.33
N ALA A 171 17.77 2.01 -7.60
CA ALA A 171 18.95 1.15 -7.56
C ALA A 171 18.52 -0.32 -7.44
N GLU A 172 19.42 -1.24 -7.82
CA GLU A 172 19.27 -2.65 -7.50
C GLU A 172 19.66 -2.87 -6.03
N LEU A 173 18.85 -3.64 -5.30
CA LEU A 173 19.22 -4.21 -4.01
C LEU A 173 20.08 -5.45 -4.21
N LYS A 174 20.97 -5.71 -3.28
CA LYS A 174 21.66 -6.99 -3.17
C LYS A 174 20.65 -8.12 -2.95
N PRO A 175 20.91 -9.35 -3.40
CA PRO A 175 19.96 -10.47 -3.22
C PRO A 175 19.61 -10.78 -1.77
N ASP A 176 20.51 -10.48 -0.83
CA ASP A 176 20.30 -10.63 0.61
C ASP A 176 19.61 -9.42 1.27
N LEU A 177 19.23 -8.41 0.46
CA LEU A 177 18.58 -7.16 0.86
C LEU A 177 19.43 -6.28 1.79
N SER A 178 20.72 -6.57 1.96
CA SER A 178 21.60 -5.87 2.91
C SER A 178 22.00 -4.45 2.49
N GLY A 179 21.50 -3.97 1.37
CA GLY A 179 21.76 -2.63 0.84
C GLY A 179 21.70 -2.57 -0.67
N ILE A 180 22.01 -1.41 -1.20
CA ILE A 180 22.10 -1.17 -2.64
C ILE A 180 23.33 -1.90 -3.21
N LYS A 181 23.18 -2.48 -4.39
CA LYS A 181 24.27 -3.01 -5.20
C LYS A 181 25.05 -1.84 -5.79
N GLU A 182 26.35 -1.82 -5.52
CA GLU A 182 27.24 -0.75 -5.95
C GLU A 182 27.16 -0.48 -7.45
N GLY A 183 27.18 0.81 -7.83
CA GLY A 183 27.16 1.26 -9.23
C GLY A 183 25.81 1.13 -9.94
N THR A 184 24.73 0.75 -9.24
CA THR A 184 23.40 0.59 -9.86
C THR A 184 22.47 1.77 -9.64
N GLU A 185 22.82 2.69 -8.73
CA GLU A 185 22.02 3.88 -8.48
C GLU A 185 22.01 4.80 -9.71
N ARG A 186 20.83 5.24 -10.06
CA ARG A 186 20.60 6.20 -11.15
C ARG A 186 19.32 7.02 -10.93
N ILE A 187 19.22 8.12 -11.65
CA ILE A 187 17.96 8.86 -11.74
C ILE A 187 16.92 7.98 -12.44
N PHE A 188 15.77 7.84 -11.81
CA PHE A 188 14.64 7.06 -12.32
C PHE A 188 13.69 7.95 -13.12
N ILE A 189 13.23 9.06 -12.51
CA ILE A 189 12.45 10.10 -13.15
C ILE A 189 12.99 11.46 -12.68
N GLU A 190 13.35 12.33 -13.62
CA GLU A 190 13.98 13.62 -13.31
C GLU A 190 13.03 14.60 -12.60
N ASN A 191 11.76 14.62 -13.02
CA ASN A 191 10.69 15.41 -12.39
C ASN A 191 9.37 14.63 -12.39
N ALA A 192 9.12 13.86 -11.36
CA ALA A 192 7.90 13.08 -11.22
C ALA A 192 6.65 13.96 -10.92
N SER A 193 6.84 15.23 -10.57
CA SER A 193 5.75 16.18 -10.39
C SER A 193 5.25 16.79 -11.70
N ALA A 194 6.00 16.69 -12.77
CA ALA A 194 5.76 17.40 -14.04
C ALA A 194 4.32 17.31 -14.58
N PRO A 195 3.62 16.14 -14.49
CA PRO A 195 2.23 16.07 -14.96
C PRO A 195 1.26 17.00 -14.21
N SER A 196 1.58 17.40 -12.98
CA SER A 196 0.77 18.31 -12.16
C SER A 196 1.18 19.79 -12.30
N GLY A 197 2.22 20.07 -13.08
CA GLY A 197 2.79 21.41 -13.28
C GLY A 197 4.09 21.63 -12.50
N ASP A 198 4.77 22.73 -12.80
CA ASP A 198 6.12 22.99 -12.28
C ASP A 198 6.12 23.65 -10.90
N ASN A 199 5.03 24.33 -10.51
CA ASN A 199 4.94 25.04 -9.23
C ASN A 199 4.31 24.17 -8.15
N VAL A 200 5.12 23.32 -7.53
CA VAL A 200 4.66 22.40 -6.49
C VAL A 200 5.10 22.83 -5.09
N GLY A 201 4.23 22.60 -4.10
CA GLY A 201 4.51 22.77 -2.69
C GLY A 201 5.06 21.51 -2.06
N LEU A 202 4.59 20.34 -2.52
CA LEU A 202 5.08 19.02 -2.20
C LEU A 202 5.55 18.34 -3.49
N PRO A 203 6.85 18.12 -3.69
CA PRO A 203 7.36 17.33 -4.80
C PRO A 203 6.82 15.90 -4.75
N ALA A 204 6.70 15.25 -5.92
CA ALA A 204 6.13 13.90 -6.02
C ALA A 204 6.93 12.89 -5.18
N GLU A 205 6.26 12.28 -4.22
CA GLU A 205 6.81 11.29 -3.27
C GLU A 205 5.83 10.13 -3.07
N GLY A 206 6.08 9.23 -2.09
CA GLY A 206 5.17 8.11 -1.81
C GLY A 206 5.16 7.07 -2.92
N SER A 207 6.33 6.73 -3.45
CA SER A 207 6.46 5.82 -4.59
C SER A 207 5.88 4.44 -4.30
N GLN A 208 4.99 3.96 -5.20
CA GLN A 208 4.52 2.57 -5.24
C GLN A 208 4.57 2.07 -6.69
N LEU A 209 5.43 1.06 -6.94
CA LEU A 209 5.61 0.49 -8.28
C LEU A 209 4.84 -0.81 -8.42
N PHE A 210 4.11 -0.93 -9.53
CA PHE A 210 3.33 -2.11 -9.93
C PHE A 210 3.70 -2.53 -11.35
N LYS A 211 3.56 -3.83 -11.64
CA LYS A 211 3.62 -4.37 -13.01
C LYS A 211 2.28 -5.02 -13.33
N VAL A 212 1.59 -4.50 -14.31
CA VAL A 212 0.26 -4.97 -14.74
C VAL A 212 0.30 -5.19 -16.25
N ASN A 213 -0.02 -6.40 -16.70
CA ASN A 213 -0.01 -6.78 -18.11
C ASN A 213 1.30 -6.42 -18.84
N GLY A 214 2.44 -6.63 -18.15
CA GLY A 214 3.78 -6.39 -18.69
C GLY A 214 4.24 -4.94 -18.67
N LYS A 215 3.39 -3.99 -18.28
CA LYS A 215 3.73 -2.57 -18.15
C LYS A 215 3.97 -2.18 -16.69
N TYR A 216 4.85 -1.23 -16.48
CA TYR A 216 5.16 -0.67 -15.16
C TYR A 216 4.29 0.57 -14.91
N TYR A 217 3.80 0.68 -13.68
CA TYR A 217 2.99 1.82 -13.19
C TYR A 217 3.55 2.27 -11.86
N LEU A 218 4.01 3.52 -11.82
CA LEU A 218 4.53 4.15 -10.62
C LEU A 218 3.54 5.19 -10.12
N PHE A 219 3.05 5.00 -8.90
CA PHE A 219 2.20 5.94 -8.20
C PHE A 219 3.03 6.88 -7.35
N ASN A 220 2.67 8.17 -7.38
CA ASN A 220 3.21 9.20 -6.51
C ASN A 220 2.10 10.17 -6.11
N ILE A 221 2.32 10.85 -4.99
CA ILE A 221 1.51 11.99 -4.55
C ILE A 221 2.32 13.27 -4.70
N THR A 222 1.70 14.34 -5.15
CA THR A 222 2.29 15.67 -5.23
C THR A 222 1.26 16.74 -4.84
N TRP A 223 1.71 17.95 -4.55
CA TRP A 223 0.81 19.04 -4.21
C TRP A 223 1.19 20.34 -4.94
N PRO A 224 0.49 20.67 -6.05
CA PRO A 224 0.65 21.96 -6.71
C PRO A 224 0.28 23.12 -5.77
N ARG A 225 1.06 24.20 -5.78
CA ARG A 225 0.77 25.38 -4.97
C ARG A 225 -0.52 26.04 -5.42
N GLY A 226 -1.44 26.30 -4.49
CA GLY A 226 -2.76 26.84 -4.79
C GLY A 226 -3.75 25.85 -5.40
N GLY A 227 -3.35 24.58 -5.58
CA GLY A 227 -4.18 23.50 -6.08
C GLY A 227 -4.54 22.45 -5.01
N MET A 228 -5.17 21.38 -5.46
CA MET A 228 -5.45 20.22 -4.65
C MET A 228 -4.27 19.22 -4.66
N ARG A 229 -4.18 18.36 -3.65
CA ARG A 229 -3.28 17.21 -3.71
C ARG A 229 -3.62 16.35 -4.93
N THR A 230 -2.59 15.80 -5.54
CA THR A 230 -2.68 15.18 -6.85
C THR A 230 -1.95 13.86 -6.86
N VAL A 231 -2.67 12.80 -7.23
CA VAL A 231 -2.09 11.51 -7.56
C VAL A 231 -1.58 11.55 -9.00
N VAL A 232 -0.29 11.29 -9.17
CA VAL A 232 0.36 11.18 -10.47
C VAL A 232 0.73 9.72 -10.70
N ILE A 233 0.44 9.21 -11.89
CA ILE A 233 0.85 7.87 -12.32
C ILE A 233 1.79 8.01 -13.52
N HIS A 234 2.95 7.37 -13.42
CA HIS A 234 3.85 7.20 -14.54
C HIS A 234 3.77 5.78 -15.06
N ARG A 235 3.83 5.61 -16.38
CA ARG A 235 3.77 4.32 -17.06
C ARG A 235 4.95 4.15 -17.99
N ALA A 236 5.49 2.92 -18.07
CA ALA A 236 6.50 2.54 -19.04
C ALA A 236 6.35 1.07 -19.46
N ASP A 237 6.87 0.73 -20.63
CA ASP A 237 6.98 -0.67 -21.08
C ASP A 237 8.23 -1.35 -20.53
N ASN A 238 9.21 -0.56 -20.09
CA ASN A 238 10.47 -1.03 -19.52
C ASN A 238 10.81 -0.22 -18.27
N ILE A 239 11.38 -0.87 -17.26
CA ILE A 239 11.79 -0.21 -16.01
C ILE A 239 12.82 0.91 -16.23
N ASN A 240 13.53 0.88 -17.34
CA ASN A 240 14.44 1.95 -17.75
C ASN A 240 13.75 3.10 -18.49
N GLY A 241 12.44 3.03 -18.68
CA GLY A 241 11.66 4.02 -19.42
C GLY A 241 11.69 3.78 -20.95
N PRO A 242 11.25 4.76 -21.71
CA PRO A 242 10.81 6.08 -21.27
C PRO A 242 9.54 6.03 -20.44
N TRP A 243 9.42 6.95 -19.46
CA TRP A 243 8.26 7.07 -18.59
C TRP A 243 7.32 8.18 -19.09
N GLU A 244 6.05 7.85 -19.28
CA GLU A 244 4.96 8.79 -19.54
C GLU A 244 4.18 9.03 -18.25
N GLY A 245 3.95 10.30 -17.86
CA GLY A 245 3.24 10.64 -16.63
C GLY A 245 1.90 11.31 -16.89
N ARG A 246 0.89 11.01 -16.06
CA ARG A 246 -0.45 11.65 -16.08
C ARG A 246 -0.95 11.92 -14.66
N VAL A 247 -1.76 12.99 -14.55
CA VAL A 247 -2.61 13.19 -13.37
C VAL A 247 -3.70 12.13 -13.38
N ALA A 248 -3.81 11.36 -12.30
CA ALA A 248 -4.82 10.30 -12.15
C ALA A 248 -6.00 10.73 -11.28
N LEU A 249 -5.76 11.55 -10.26
CA LEU A 249 -6.80 12.06 -9.36
C LEU A 249 -6.34 13.36 -8.72
N GLN A 250 -7.28 14.28 -8.55
CA GLN A 250 -7.09 15.46 -7.72
C GLN A 250 -8.23 15.56 -6.71
N ASP A 251 -7.91 15.60 -5.43
CA ASP A 251 -8.91 15.80 -4.37
C ASP A 251 -8.27 16.49 -3.16
N LYS A 252 -9.13 17.11 -2.35
CA LYS A 252 -8.70 17.77 -1.11
C LYS A 252 -8.22 16.72 -0.11
N GLY A 253 -6.93 16.77 0.25
CA GLY A 253 -6.33 15.92 1.25
C GLY A 253 -5.97 14.51 0.77
N VAL A 254 -6.23 14.12 -0.50
CA VAL A 254 -5.80 12.84 -1.03
C VAL A 254 -4.28 12.70 -0.95
N ALA A 255 -3.81 11.51 -0.61
CA ALA A 255 -2.39 11.22 -0.50
C ALA A 255 -2.05 9.80 -0.98
N GLN A 256 -0.83 9.35 -0.63
CA GLN A 256 -0.22 8.17 -1.23
C GLN A 256 -1.04 6.89 -1.08
N GLY A 257 -0.83 6.00 -2.02
CA GLY A 257 -1.49 4.72 -2.13
C GLY A 257 -1.03 3.99 -3.39
N GLY A 258 -1.87 3.11 -3.90
CA GLY A 258 -1.51 2.29 -5.05
C GLY A 258 -2.70 1.53 -5.61
N LEU A 259 -2.42 0.43 -6.31
CA LEU A 259 -3.41 -0.43 -6.94
C LEU A 259 -3.56 -1.76 -6.19
N ILE A 260 -4.79 -2.27 -6.19
CA ILE A 260 -5.12 -3.62 -5.72
C ILE A 260 -6.18 -4.24 -6.64
N ASP A 261 -5.99 -5.50 -7.01
CA ASP A 261 -6.95 -6.26 -7.80
C ASP A 261 -7.77 -7.20 -6.89
N THR A 262 -8.87 -7.70 -7.44
CA THR A 262 -9.72 -8.69 -6.79
C THR A 262 -9.74 -10.00 -7.59
N PRO A 263 -10.07 -11.15 -6.96
CA PRO A 263 -10.13 -12.44 -7.65
C PRO A 263 -11.10 -12.47 -8.85
N ASP A 264 -12.13 -11.62 -8.83
CA ASP A 264 -13.10 -11.46 -9.93
C ASP A 264 -12.67 -10.45 -11.01
N GLY A 265 -11.42 -9.96 -10.94
CA GLY A 265 -10.80 -9.11 -11.95
C GLY A 265 -11.13 -7.63 -11.86
N ARG A 266 -11.83 -7.18 -10.82
CA ARG A 266 -11.99 -5.74 -10.54
C ARG A 266 -10.69 -5.15 -9.99
N TRP A 267 -10.53 -3.86 -10.17
CA TRP A 267 -9.40 -3.08 -9.67
C TRP A 267 -9.85 -1.92 -8.81
N PHE A 268 -9.07 -1.64 -7.80
CA PHE A 268 -9.23 -0.48 -6.94
C PHE A 268 -7.89 0.24 -6.75
N ALA A 269 -7.95 1.55 -6.59
CA ALA A 269 -6.88 2.31 -5.99
C ALA A 269 -7.18 2.45 -4.49
N TYR A 270 -6.22 2.10 -3.66
CA TYR A 270 -6.25 2.42 -2.24
C TYR A 270 -5.49 3.72 -2.02
N LEU A 271 -6.12 4.67 -1.36
CA LEU A 271 -5.58 6.00 -1.10
C LEU A 271 -5.96 6.39 0.31
N PHE A 272 -5.18 7.20 0.98
CA PHE A 272 -5.67 7.83 2.19
C PHE A 272 -6.06 9.30 1.94
N ARG A 273 -6.84 9.84 2.86
CA ARG A 273 -7.22 11.25 2.90
C ARG A 273 -6.99 11.82 4.28
N ASP A 274 -6.38 13.02 4.35
CA ASP A 274 -6.26 13.76 5.60
C ASP A 274 -7.64 14.17 6.13
N ASN A 275 -7.95 13.83 7.36
CA ASN A 275 -9.23 14.11 8.02
C ASN A 275 -9.06 14.74 9.41
N GLY A 276 -8.34 15.85 9.46
CA GLY A 276 -8.13 16.64 10.67
C GLY A 276 -7.57 15.81 11.84
N ALA A 277 -8.24 15.86 12.97
CA ALA A 277 -7.79 15.17 14.19
C ALA A 277 -7.92 13.64 14.14
N VAL A 278 -8.67 13.08 13.18
CA VAL A 278 -8.74 11.62 13.00
C VAL A 278 -7.45 11.10 12.41
N GLY A 279 -6.74 11.92 11.59
CA GLY A 279 -5.53 11.53 10.90
C GLY A 279 -5.78 11.19 9.44
N ARG A 280 -5.04 10.21 8.93
CA ARG A 280 -5.04 9.79 7.53
C ARG A 280 -5.89 8.55 7.36
N ILE A 281 -7.09 8.71 6.83
CA ILE A 281 -8.07 7.62 6.73
C ILE A 281 -8.08 7.00 5.33
N PRO A 282 -8.11 5.65 5.21
CA PRO A 282 -8.06 4.95 3.93
C PRO A 282 -9.38 4.94 3.19
N TYR A 283 -9.29 5.09 1.87
CA TYR A 283 -10.37 5.01 0.90
C TYR A 283 -10.03 3.98 -0.17
N LEU A 284 -11.06 3.32 -0.70
CA LEU A 284 -10.98 2.54 -1.94
C LEU A 284 -11.70 3.28 -3.05
N VAL A 285 -11.00 3.46 -4.15
CA VAL A 285 -11.51 4.13 -5.34
C VAL A 285 -11.57 3.10 -6.46
N PRO A 286 -12.74 2.86 -7.10
CA PRO A 286 -12.81 1.91 -8.21
C PRO A 286 -11.92 2.37 -9.35
N VAL A 287 -11.29 1.41 -10.03
CA VAL A 287 -10.40 1.65 -11.17
C VAL A 287 -10.95 0.99 -12.41
N LYS A 288 -11.02 1.77 -13.49
CA LYS A 288 -11.29 1.29 -14.85
C LYS A 288 -10.02 1.45 -15.70
N TRP A 289 -9.70 0.45 -16.49
CA TRP A 289 -8.57 0.53 -17.40
C TRP A 289 -9.03 1.10 -18.76
N GLU A 290 -8.44 2.20 -19.18
CA GLU A 290 -8.71 2.84 -20.47
C GLU A 290 -7.39 3.14 -21.18
N ASP A 291 -7.22 2.66 -22.42
CA ASP A 291 -5.98 2.79 -23.22
C ASP A 291 -4.71 2.39 -22.45
N GLY A 292 -4.82 1.39 -21.56
CA GLY A 292 -3.75 0.92 -20.71
C GLY A 292 -3.37 1.90 -19.58
N TRP A 293 -4.28 2.79 -19.17
CA TRP A 293 -4.16 3.65 -18.00
C TRP A 293 -5.21 3.32 -16.94
N PRO A 294 -4.85 3.29 -15.67
CA PRO A 294 -5.84 3.19 -14.60
C PRO A 294 -6.54 4.55 -14.44
N VAL A 295 -7.83 4.57 -14.69
CA VAL A 295 -8.72 5.71 -14.43
C VAL A 295 -9.35 5.51 -13.06
N LEU A 296 -9.05 6.42 -12.14
CA LEU A 296 -9.49 6.34 -10.76
C LEU A 296 -10.84 7.03 -10.57
N GLY A 297 -11.75 6.37 -9.83
CA GLY A 297 -13.08 6.87 -9.55
C GLY A 297 -14.09 6.54 -10.65
N ILE A 298 -15.32 7.04 -10.46
CA ILE A 298 -16.38 6.92 -11.46
C ILE A 298 -16.25 8.11 -12.41
N ASN A 299 -15.95 7.85 -13.70
CA ASN A 299 -15.72 8.89 -14.72
C ASN A 299 -14.59 9.88 -14.35
N GLY A 300 -13.54 9.40 -13.66
CA GLY A 300 -12.41 10.23 -13.27
C GLY A 300 -12.72 11.23 -12.14
N LYS A 301 -13.77 10.98 -11.37
CA LYS A 301 -14.18 11.78 -10.21
C LYS A 301 -14.22 10.94 -8.94
#